data_ec373332ecf8072e507fcaf7003ea88a
#
_entry.id   ec373332ecf8072e507fcaf7003ea88a
#
_cell.length_a   1.000
_cell.length_b   1.000
_cell.length_c   1.000
_cell.angle_alpha   90.00
_cell.angle_beta   90.00
_cell.angle_gamma   90.00
#
_symmetry.space_group_name_H-M   'P 1'
#
loop_
_entity.id
_entity.type
_entity.pdbx_description
1 polymer ?
#
loop_
_entity_poly.entity_id
_entity_poly.type
_entity_poly.pdbx_seq_one_letter_code
_entity_poly.pdbx_strand_id
1 'polypeptide(L)'
;YERSLDPRRLVAISAKNGSISTVYEPNPDFGRHRFGRVERLTWRFEGGEAFGDLVLPPGYSGGAKLPLVVVQYSSRGFLRGGTGDEYPILPLAAAGFAVLSFQRPTDYASRLPARDQAEFSRHNVEGWADRRHVLAALEAGVSQLVRRGLVDSRRIGITGLSDGASTVQFALLNSTMFRAAAVSSCCEDASNYNSAGEEYYRDLVNWGYPPRGKDGRDFWKLYSLVENAEKIAAPILMQLSDDEFRLALPAYHALEAAGKPVEIYVFPDEHHIKWQPAHRLAIYRRSIDWFSRWLRPAGGTTTPAAGAPPSPTSPRPRAP
;
A
#
# COMPACT_ATOMS: atom_id res chain seq x y z
N TYR A 1 7.30 5.05 23.30
CA TYR A 1 7.23 6.39 22.74
C TYR A 1 7.84 6.41 21.35
N GLU A 2 7.14 6.95 20.38
CA GLU A 2 7.56 7.09 18.99
C GLU A 2 6.84 8.27 18.34
N ARG A 3 7.49 8.98 17.41
CA ARG A 3 6.94 10.06 16.56
C ARG A 3 7.44 9.91 15.13
N SER A 4 6.98 10.73 14.22
CA SER A 4 7.31 10.67 12.78
C SER A 4 8.80 10.54 12.48
N LEU A 5 9.65 11.28 13.18
CA LEU A 5 11.12 11.25 13.02
C LEU A 5 11.86 10.92 14.31
N ASP A 6 11.14 10.42 15.30
CA ASP A 6 11.65 9.95 16.59
C ASP A 6 11.47 8.42 16.64
N PRO A 7 12.54 7.61 16.61
CA PRO A 7 12.41 6.17 16.64
C PRO A 7 11.87 5.68 17.98
N ARG A 8 11.34 4.47 17.97
CA ARG A 8 10.78 3.84 19.16
C ARG A 8 11.81 3.74 20.26
N ARG A 9 11.48 4.22 21.47
CA ARG A 9 12.30 4.12 22.67
C ARG A 9 11.46 3.80 23.91
N LEU A 10 12.07 3.16 24.87
CA LEU A 10 11.47 2.93 26.18
C LEU A 10 11.70 4.15 27.07
N VAL A 11 10.63 4.66 27.66
CA VAL A 11 10.69 5.82 28.55
C VAL A 11 10.05 5.50 29.90
N ALA A 12 10.56 6.12 30.96
CA ALA A 12 9.90 6.21 32.25
C ALA A 12 9.22 7.57 32.38
N ILE A 13 7.99 7.58 32.90
CA ILE A 13 7.21 8.81 33.16
C ILE A 13 7.03 8.92 34.67
N SER A 14 7.49 10.01 35.25
CA SER A 14 7.29 10.28 36.68
C SER A 14 5.82 10.55 36.98
N ALA A 15 5.23 9.75 37.88
CA ALA A 15 3.88 9.96 38.34
C ALA A 15 3.71 11.28 39.13
N LYS A 16 4.82 11.83 39.67
CA LYS A 16 4.76 13.04 40.50
C LYS A 16 4.64 14.34 39.68
N ASN A 17 5.29 14.41 38.52
CA ASN A 17 5.41 15.67 37.76
C ASN A 17 5.34 15.47 36.23
N GLY A 18 5.08 14.25 35.75
CA GLY A 18 4.99 13.96 34.32
C GLY A 18 6.33 14.01 33.55
N SER A 19 7.47 14.20 34.25
CA SER A 19 8.77 14.22 33.56
C SER A 19 9.07 12.90 32.87
N ILE A 20 9.63 12.97 31.67
CA ILE A 20 9.96 11.82 30.84
C ILE A 20 11.48 11.62 30.82
N SER A 21 11.93 10.42 31.11
CA SER A 21 13.33 10.01 30.98
C SER A 21 13.47 8.80 30.07
N THR A 22 14.46 8.78 29.19
CA THR A 22 14.75 7.62 28.34
C THR A 22 15.43 6.54 29.18
N VAL A 23 14.83 5.34 29.16
CA VAL A 23 15.36 4.13 29.81
C VAL A 23 16.19 3.32 28.83
N TYR A 24 15.73 3.20 27.58
CA TYR A 24 16.44 2.46 26.55
C TYR A 24 16.13 3.03 25.16
N GLU A 25 17.17 3.20 24.35
CA GLU A 25 17.09 3.67 22.98
C GLU A 25 17.78 2.67 22.05
N PRO A 26 16.99 1.88 21.26
CA PRO A 26 17.54 0.85 20.39
C PRO A 26 18.21 1.43 19.13
N ASN A 27 17.93 2.69 18.77
CA ASN A 27 18.43 3.33 17.55
C ASN A 27 19.09 4.69 17.84
N PRO A 28 20.20 4.74 18.63
CA PRO A 28 20.81 6.00 19.07
C PRO A 28 21.37 6.84 17.90
N ASP A 29 21.71 6.19 16.79
CA ASP A 29 22.28 6.85 15.60
C ASP A 29 21.22 7.35 14.61
N PHE A 30 19.92 7.10 14.87
CA PHE A 30 18.85 7.46 13.95
C PHE A 30 18.84 8.97 13.63
N GLY A 31 19.11 9.83 14.61
CA GLY A 31 19.20 11.27 14.44
C GLY A 31 20.34 11.77 13.55
N ARG A 32 21.29 10.91 13.17
CA ARG A 32 22.37 11.25 12.21
C ARG A 32 21.91 11.20 10.76
N HIS A 33 20.76 10.55 10.49
CA HIS A 33 20.20 10.49 9.13
C HIS A 33 19.53 11.81 8.76
N ARG A 34 19.66 12.20 7.49
CA ARG A 34 18.94 13.35 6.96
C ARG A 34 17.56 12.88 6.46
N PHE A 35 16.53 13.45 7.05
CA PHE A 35 15.15 13.23 6.63
C PHE A 35 14.63 14.42 5.83
N GLY A 36 13.67 14.15 4.96
CA GLY A 36 12.92 15.18 4.29
C GLY A 36 11.87 15.83 5.21
N ARG A 37 11.33 16.95 4.78
CA ARG A 37 10.24 17.63 5.47
C ARG A 37 9.00 16.74 5.51
N VAL A 38 8.36 16.66 6.65
CA VAL A 38 7.05 16.04 6.85
C VAL A 38 5.99 17.12 7.01
N GLU A 39 4.89 16.99 6.28
CA GLU A 39 3.76 17.94 6.30
C GLU A 39 2.46 17.17 6.47
N ARG A 40 1.67 17.43 7.51
CA ARG A 40 0.31 16.94 7.63
C ARG A 40 -0.57 17.69 6.65
N LEU A 41 -1.23 16.97 5.76
CA LEU A 41 -2.20 17.49 4.80
C LEU A 41 -3.62 17.07 5.18
N THR A 42 -4.55 17.99 5.01
CA THR A 42 -5.98 17.70 5.05
C THR A 42 -6.60 18.16 3.73
N TRP A 43 -7.64 17.47 3.29
CA TRP A 43 -8.39 17.83 2.10
C TRP A 43 -9.83 17.39 2.18
N ARG A 44 -10.69 18.08 1.45
CA ARG A 44 -12.09 17.73 1.29
C ARG A 44 -12.28 16.89 0.04
N PHE A 45 -13.20 15.95 0.12
CA PHE A 45 -13.73 15.18 -0.99
C PHE A 45 -15.25 15.03 -0.82
N GLU A 46 -15.96 14.47 -1.78
CA GLU A 46 -17.43 14.35 -1.73
C GLU A 46 -17.89 13.65 -0.45
N GLY A 47 -17.10 12.75 0.04
CA GLY A 47 -17.35 11.97 1.24
C GLY A 47 -16.97 12.61 2.56
N GLY A 48 -16.49 13.84 2.64
CA GLY A 48 -16.09 14.49 3.89
C GLY A 48 -14.66 15.03 3.87
N GLU A 49 -13.93 14.80 4.94
CA GLU A 49 -12.54 15.21 5.08
C GLU A 49 -11.64 14.00 5.22
N ALA A 50 -10.48 14.03 4.60
CA ALA A 50 -9.43 13.05 4.72
C ALA A 50 -8.09 13.73 5.01
N PHE A 51 -7.11 12.97 5.48
CA PHE A 51 -5.77 13.47 5.76
C PHE A 51 -4.68 12.45 5.42
N GLY A 52 -3.45 12.92 5.38
CA GLY A 52 -2.26 12.12 5.25
C GLY A 52 -1.01 12.90 5.63
N ASP A 53 0.09 12.21 5.80
CA ASP A 53 1.39 12.81 6.03
C ASP A 53 2.22 12.74 4.74
N LEU A 54 2.56 13.90 4.19
CA LEU A 54 3.44 14.03 3.05
C LEU A 54 4.89 14.08 3.51
N VAL A 55 5.71 13.18 2.98
CA VAL A 55 7.15 13.15 3.23
C VAL A 55 7.86 13.50 1.92
N LEU A 56 8.69 14.54 1.95
CA LEU A 56 9.48 14.98 0.81
C LEU A 56 10.89 14.38 0.83
N PRO A 57 11.57 14.29 -0.31
CA PRO A 57 12.97 13.90 -0.34
C PRO A 57 13.85 14.81 0.51
N PRO A 58 14.91 14.28 1.17
CA PRO A 58 15.90 15.10 1.86
C PRO A 58 16.50 16.15 0.93
N GLY A 59 16.52 17.42 1.37
CA GLY A 59 17.07 18.52 0.61
C GLY A 59 16.18 19.04 -0.54
N TYR A 60 14.96 18.52 -0.72
CA TYR A 60 14.06 19.08 -1.72
C TYR A 60 13.59 20.48 -1.33
N SER A 61 13.92 21.46 -2.18
CA SER A 61 13.62 22.88 -1.97
C SER A 61 12.59 23.44 -2.97
N GLY A 62 12.05 22.59 -3.84
CA GLY A 62 11.10 22.98 -4.89
C GLY A 62 11.71 22.91 -6.30
N GLY A 63 10.94 23.30 -7.30
CA GLY A 63 11.32 23.38 -8.72
C GLY A 63 10.86 22.15 -9.52
N ALA A 64 11.57 21.04 -9.48
CA ALA A 64 11.18 19.84 -10.24
C ALA A 64 10.00 19.10 -9.60
N LYS A 65 9.03 18.71 -10.43
CA LYS A 65 7.92 17.86 -9.99
C LYS A 65 8.44 16.46 -9.64
N LEU A 66 8.04 15.96 -8.49
CA LEU A 66 8.46 14.66 -7.95
C LEU A 66 7.56 13.51 -8.44
N PRO A 67 8.10 12.28 -8.58
CA PRO A 67 7.28 11.09 -8.57
C PRO A 67 6.67 10.90 -7.18
N LEU A 68 5.45 10.37 -7.12
CA LEU A 68 4.72 10.12 -5.88
C LEU A 68 4.55 8.62 -5.63
N VAL A 69 4.73 8.18 -4.40
CA VAL A 69 4.25 6.88 -3.93
C VAL A 69 3.23 7.10 -2.81
N VAL A 70 2.01 6.58 -3.00
CA VAL A 70 0.99 6.58 -1.97
C VAL A 70 1.11 5.30 -1.16
N VAL A 71 1.34 5.43 0.14
CA VAL A 71 1.41 4.33 1.10
C VAL A 71 0.16 4.37 1.98
N GLN A 72 -0.64 3.32 1.91
CA GLN A 72 -1.90 3.25 2.66
C GLN A 72 -1.79 2.16 3.74
N TYR A 73 -2.75 2.02 4.61
CA TYR A 73 -4.03 2.76 4.71
C TYR A 73 -4.16 3.52 6.02
N SER A 74 -3.11 3.54 6.85
CA SER A 74 -3.08 4.31 8.10
C SER A 74 -1.85 5.21 8.15
N SER A 75 -2.06 6.47 8.59
CA SER A 75 -0.99 7.39 8.94
C SER A 75 -1.05 7.71 10.42
N ARG A 76 -0.15 7.09 11.20
CA ARG A 76 -0.17 7.10 12.67
C ARG A 76 0.79 8.10 13.30
N GLY A 77 1.41 8.97 12.53
CA GLY A 77 2.41 9.92 13.01
C GLY A 77 3.80 9.32 13.25
N PHE A 78 4.01 8.05 12.89
CA PHE A 78 5.35 7.44 12.71
C PHE A 78 5.44 6.89 11.28
N LEU A 79 6.51 7.20 10.59
CA LEU A 79 6.59 7.05 9.13
C LEU A 79 7.70 6.09 8.69
N ARG A 80 7.91 5.01 9.42
CA ARG A 80 8.98 4.05 9.13
C ARG A 80 8.63 3.07 8.00
N GLY A 81 7.47 2.45 8.04
CA GLY A 81 7.13 1.37 7.12
C GLY A 81 5.67 1.30 6.66
N GLY A 82 4.84 2.31 6.96
CA GLY A 82 3.41 2.27 6.67
C GLY A 82 2.66 1.24 7.53
N THR A 83 1.48 0.83 7.08
CA THR A 83 0.67 -0.19 7.76
C THR A 83 1.42 -1.52 7.79
N GLY A 84 1.49 -2.15 8.95
CA GLY A 84 2.21 -3.41 9.15
C GLY A 84 3.74 -3.30 8.94
N ASP A 85 4.27 -2.10 8.77
CA ASP A 85 5.67 -1.85 8.38
C ASP A 85 6.07 -2.47 7.02
N GLU A 86 5.10 -2.68 6.13
CA GLU A 86 5.30 -3.33 4.85
C GLU A 86 5.93 -2.45 3.77
N TYR A 87 5.78 -1.11 3.86
CA TYR A 87 6.29 -0.21 2.82
C TYR A 87 7.17 0.90 3.40
N PRO A 88 8.38 1.09 2.86
CA PRO A 88 9.41 1.93 3.45
C PRO A 88 9.19 3.41 3.16
N ILE A 89 8.43 4.13 3.98
CA ILE A 89 8.09 5.54 3.76
C ILE A 89 9.35 6.42 3.71
N LEU A 90 10.18 6.39 4.75
CA LEU A 90 11.40 7.21 4.81
C LEU A 90 12.46 6.79 3.77
N PRO A 91 12.72 5.49 3.52
CA PRO A 91 13.61 5.08 2.45
C PRO A 91 13.13 5.43 1.03
N LEU A 92 11.82 5.39 0.75
CA LEU A 92 11.28 5.87 -0.52
C LEU A 92 11.51 7.37 -0.68
N ALA A 93 11.30 8.16 0.38
CA ALA A 93 11.60 9.59 0.34
C ALA A 93 13.10 9.84 0.12
N ALA A 94 13.99 9.09 0.79
CA ALA A 94 15.43 9.16 0.58
C ALA A 94 15.83 8.76 -0.85
N ALA A 95 15.07 7.87 -1.47
CA ALA A 95 15.23 7.50 -2.88
C ALA A 95 14.67 8.55 -3.86
N GLY A 96 14.17 9.69 -3.41
CA GLY A 96 13.76 10.82 -4.26
C GLY A 96 12.28 10.84 -4.65
N PHE A 97 11.43 10.06 -3.98
CA PHE A 97 9.97 10.12 -4.14
C PHE A 97 9.36 11.11 -3.14
N ALA A 98 8.32 11.84 -3.56
CA ALA A 98 7.34 12.29 -2.58
C ALA A 98 6.57 11.07 -2.10
N VAL A 99 6.30 10.96 -0.80
CA VAL A 99 5.56 9.85 -0.23
C VAL A 99 4.35 10.39 0.52
N LEU A 100 3.15 9.97 0.13
CA LEU A 100 1.93 10.28 0.87
C LEU A 100 1.55 9.09 1.73
N SER A 101 1.77 9.19 3.04
CA SER A 101 1.21 8.26 4.01
C SER A 101 -0.25 8.59 4.20
N PHE A 102 -1.12 7.90 3.49
CA PHE A 102 -2.55 8.18 3.43
C PHE A 102 -3.27 7.54 4.62
N GLN A 103 -4.13 8.34 5.26
CA GLN A 103 -5.09 7.84 6.24
C GLN A 103 -6.41 7.57 5.55
N ARG A 104 -6.84 6.33 5.53
CA ARG A 104 -8.17 5.92 5.09
C ARG A 104 -9.22 6.69 5.86
N PRO A 105 -10.24 7.29 5.21
CA PRO A 105 -11.37 7.89 5.91
C PRO A 105 -12.16 6.83 6.69
N THR A 106 -13.06 7.29 7.55
CA THR A 106 -14.04 6.40 8.20
C THR A 106 -14.86 5.68 7.14
N ASP A 107 -15.30 4.47 7.45
CA ASP A 107 -16.11 3.65 6.55
C ASP A 107 -17.31 4.40 6.01
N TYR A 108 -17.66 4.18 4.75
CA TYR A 108 -18.81 4.79 4.12
C TYR A 108 -20.09 4.59 4.94
N ALA A 109 -20.30 3.37 5.45
CA ALA A 109 -21.46 3.00 6.26
C ALA A 109 -21.58 3.80 7.57
N SER A 110 -20.52 4.44 8.06
CA SER A 110 -20.58 5.27 9.27
C SER A 110 -21.51 6.48 9.14
N ARG A 111 -22.00 6.76 7.95
CA ARG A 111 -22.93 7.85 7.65
C ARG A 111 -24.39 7.42 7.59
N LEU A 112 -24.62 6.12 7.64
CA LEU A 112 -25.92 5.49 7.47
C LEU A 112 -26.33 4.82 8.78
N PRO A 113 -27.64 4.81 9.09
CA PRO A 113 -28.13 4.02 10.21
C PRO A 113 -27.94 2.55 9.91
N ALA A 114 -27.44 1.78 10.88
CA ALA A 114 -27.33 0.33 10.80
C ALA A 114 -27.81 -0.29 12.11
N ARG A 115 -28.65 -1.31 12.03
CA ARG A 115 -29.20 -2.03 13.18
C ARG A 115 -28.21 -2.98 13.82
N ASP A 116 -27.28 -3.50 13.00
CA ASP A 116 -26.27 -4.47 13.40
C ASP A 116 -25.03 -4.38 12.49
N GLN A 117 -23.99 -5.14 12.85
CA GLN A 117 -22.73 -5.19 12.10
C GLN A 117 -22.91 -5.73 10.68
N ALA A 118 -23.85 -6.63 10.45
CA ALA A 118 -24.09 -7.21 9.13
C ALA A 118 -24.71 -6.15 8.19
N GLU A 119 -25.66 -5.35 8.68
CA GLU A 119 -26.23 -4.23 7.91
C GLU A 119 -25.18 -3.15 7.63
N PHE A 120 -24.36 -2.83 8.62
CA PHE A 120 -23.22 -1.91 8.44
C PHE A 120 -22.28 -2.40 7.33
N SER A 121 -21.91 -3.67 7.36
CA SER A 121 -21.05 -4.27 6.34
C SER A 121 -21.70 -4.27 4.95
N ARG A 122 -23.00 -4.58 4.87
CA ARG A 122 -23.73 -4.53 3.60
C ARG A 122 -23.73 -3.14 2.98
N HIS A 123 -23.90 -2.08 3.78
CA HIS A 123 -23.79 -0.71 3.28
C HIS A 123 -22.42 -0.37 2.69
N ASN A 124 -21.35 -0.92 3.23
CA ASN A 124 -20.01 -0.75 2.70
C ASN A 124 -19.80 -1.50 1.37
N VAL A 125 -20.38 -2.69 1.27
CA VAL A 125 -20.16 -3.61 0.14
C VAL A 125 -21.07 -3.30 -1.05
N GLU A 126 -22.31 -2.83 -0.81
CA GLU A 126 -23.28 -2.55 -1.86
C GLU A 126 -22.74 -1.57 -2.91
N GLY A 127 -22.65 -2.02 -4.16
CA GLY A 127 -22.10 -1.21 -5.26
C GLY A 127 -20.65 -0.79 -5.04
N TRP A 128 -19.91 -1.47 -4.15
CA TRP A 128 -18.56 -1.11 -3.74
C TRP A 128 -18.48 0.29 -3.10
N ALA A 129 -19.51 0.68 -2.34
CA ALA A 129 -19.68 2.04 -1.83
C ALA A 129 -18.47 2.51 -1.02
N ASP A 130 -17.94 1.66 -0.14
CA ASP A 130 -16.78 2.00 0.67
C ASP A 130 -15.48 2.09 -0.17
N ARG A 131 -15.28 1.19 -1.14
CA ARG A 131 -14.11 1.28 -2.05
C ARG A 131 -14.17 2.55 -2.91
N ARG A 132 -15.33 2.93 -3.39
CA ARG A 132 -15.53 4.22 -4.11
C ARG A 132 -15.23 5.41 -3.22
N HIS A 133 -15.68 5.35 -1.98
CA HIS A 133 -15.46 6.39 -0.98
C HIS A 133 -13.96 6.59 -0.68
N VAL A 134 -13.23 5.50 -0.45
CA VAL A 134 -11.78 5.54 -0.20
C VAL A 134 -11.04 6.01 -1.44
N LEU A 135 -11.40 5.54 -2.63
CA LEU A 135 -10.79 5.97 -3.89
C LEU A 135 -10.99 7.47 -4.13
N ALA A 136 -12.20 7.99 -3.91
CA ALA A 136 -12.48 9.42 -4.05
C ALA A 136 -11.62 10.27 -3.11
N ALA A 137 -11.42 9.81 -1.87
CA ALA A 137 -10.53 10.48 -0.92
C ALA A 137 -9.07 10.46 -1.38
N LEU A 138 -8.59 9.32 -1.90
CA LEU A 138 -7.24 9.17 -2.47
C LEU A 138 -7.01 10.12 -3.65
N GLU A 139 -7.91 10.09 -4.63
CA GLU A 139 -7.82 10.91 -5.85
C GLU A 139 -7.84 12.41 -5.51
N ALA A 140 -8.67 12.82 -4.54
CA ALA A 140 -8.72 14.20 -4.10
C ALA A 140 -7.39 14.66 -3.48
N GLY A 141 -6.79 13.84 -2.61
CA GLY A 141 -5.50 14.12 -1.99
C GLY A 141 -4.35 14.18 -2.99
N VAL A 142 -4.26 13.21 -3.89
CA VAL A 142 -3.26 13.19 -4.96
C VAL A 142 -3.44 14.38 -5.90
N SER A 143 -4.68 14.69 -6.29
CA SER A 143 -4.99 15.84 -7.14
C SER A 143 -4.60 17.17 -6.49
N GLN A 144 -4.71 17.30 -5.16
CA GLN A 144 -4.22 18.47 -4.43
C GLN A 144 -2.70 18.64 -4.62
N LEU A 145 -1.92 17.56 -4.52
CA LEU A 145 -0.47 17.60 -4.72
C LEU A 145 -0.07 17.94 -6.16
N VAL A 146 -0.81 17.41 -7.12
CA VAL A 146 -0.62 17.74 -8.56
C VAL A 146 -0.92 19.21 -8.82
N ARG A 147 -2.04 19.74 -8.31
CA ARG A 147 -2.40 21.17 -8.45
C ARG A 147 -1.39 22.11 -7.77
N ARG A 148 -0.78 21.70 -6.66
CA ARG A 148 0.32 22.44 -6.00
C ARG A 148 1.60 22.46 -6.85
N GLY A 149 1.65 21.77 -8.00
CA GLY A 149 2.84 21.66 -8.84
C GLY A 149 3.95 20.79 -8.24
N LEU A 150 3.68 20.07 -7.15
CA LEU A 150 4.67 19.28 -6.42
C LEU A 150 4.90 17.91 -7.07
N VAL A 151 3.85 17.28 -7.60
CA VAL A 151 3.85 15.92 -8.13
C VAL A 151 3.61 15.91 -9.64
N ASP A 152 4.34 15.05 -10.35
CA ASP A 152 4.07 14.75 -11.76
C ASP A 152 2.92 13.72 -11.85
N SER A 153 1.80 14.12 -12.43
CA SER A 153 0.61 13.28 -12.59
C SER A 153 0.83 12.00 -13.41
N ARG A 154 1.94 11.92 -14.15
CA ARG A 154 2.31 10.73 -14.92
C ARG A 154 3.19 9.74 -14.16
N ARG A 155 3.57 10.07 -12.91
CA ARG A 155 4.54 9.31 -12.11
C ARG A 155 4.03 9.06 -10.70
N ILE A 156 2.85 8.41 -10.60
CA ILE A 156 2.16 8.15 -9.32
C ILE A 156 2.05 6.63 -9.13
N GLY A 157 2.62 6.14 -8.04
CA GLY A 157 2.51 4.75 -7.59
C GLY A 157 1.63 4.62 -6.35
N ILE A 158 1.13 3.40 -6.12
CA ILE A 158 0.26 3.08 -4.99
C ILE A 158 0.68 1.76 -4.35
N THR A 159 0.62 1.70 -3.03
CA THR A 159 0.92 0.47 -2.26
C THR A 159 -0.26 0.10 -1.37
N GLY A 160 -0.29 -1.15 -0.94
CA GLY A 160 -1.28 -1.59 0.04
C GLY A 160 -0.99 -2.96 0.63
N LEU A 161 -1.30 -3.08 1.94
CA LEU A 161 -1.39 -4.32 2.69
C LEU A 161 -2.83 -4.49 3.13
N SER A 162 -3.39 -5.71 3.10
CA SER A 162 -4.72 -6.02 3.64
C SER A 162 -5.80 -5.17 2.96
N ASP A 163 -6.60 -4.42 3.72
CA ASP A 163 -7.58 -3.45 3.19
C ASP A 163 -6.96 -2.45 2.21
N GLY A 164 -5.70 -2.08 2.43
CA GLY A 164 -4.94 -1.26 1.48
C GLY A 164 -4.70 -1.97 0.15
N ALA A 165 -4.43 -3.28 0.14
CA ALA A 165 -4.30 -4.06 -1.10
C ALA A 165 -5.63 -4.14 -1.86
N SER A 166 -6.73 -4.33 -1.13
CA SER A 166 -8.08 -4.29 -1.70
C SER A 166 -8.39 -2.92 -2.33
N THR A 167 -7.95 -1.83 -1.69
CA THR A 167 -8.08 -0.48 -2.27
C THR A 167 -7.20 -0.31 -3.51
N VAL A 168 -5.96 -0.84 -3.53
CA VAL A 168 -5.11 -0.82 -4.74
C VAL A 168 -5.80 -1.56 -5.87
N GLN A 169 -6.30 -2.77 -5.62
CA GLN A 169 -7.00 -3.58 -6.61
C GLN A 169 -8.17 -2.81 -7.23
N PHE A 170 -9.02 -2.20 -6.41
CA PHE A 170 -10.14 -1.37 -6.88
C PHE A 170 -9.65 -0.15 -7.67
N ALA A 171 -8.60 0.53 -7.20
CA ALA A 171 -8.06 1.72 -7.84
C ALA A 171 -7.46 1.44 -9.23
N LEU A 172 -6.80 0.30 -9.41
CA LEU A 172 -6.23 -0.10 -10.71
C LEU A 172 -7.28 -0.31 -11.80
N LEU A 173 -8.51 -0.63 -11.42
CA LEU A 173 -9.63 -0.86 -12.34
C LEU A 173 -10.50 0.38 -12.53
N ASN A 174 -10.59 1.25 -11.54
CA ASN A 174 -11.56 2.35 -11.52
C ASN A 174 -10.91 3.75 -11.55
N SER A 175 -9.58 3.83 -11.67
CA SER A 175 -8.82 5.07 -11.78
C SER A 175 -7.74 4.96 -12.84
N THR A 176 -7.45 6.06 -13.52
CA THR A 176 -6.32 6.16 -14.47
C THR A 176 -5.10 6.84 -13.86
N MET A 177 -5.14 7.14 -12.58
CA MET A 177 -4.14 7.96 -11.91
C MET A 177 -2.82 7.22 -11.65
N PHE A 178 -2.90 5.91 -11.36
CA PHE A 178 -1.77 5.12 -10.88
C PHE A 178 -1.01 4.44 -12.03
N ARG A 179 0.33 4.53 -11.99
CA ARG A 179 1.25 4.05 -13.03
C ARG A 179 2.08 2.85 -12.61
N ALA A 180 2.09 2.50 -11.34
CA ALA A 180 2.71 1.31 -10.78
C ALA A 180 2.06 0.98 -9.45
N ALA A 181 2.01 -0.30 -9.11
CA ALA A 181 1.47 -0.76 -7.84
C ALA A 181 2.39 -1.78 -7.17
N ALA A 182 2.35 -1.81 -5.83
CA ALA A 182 2.95 -2.88 -5.03
C ALA A 182 1.95 -3.29 -3.94
N VAL A 183 1.65 -4.59 -3.85
CA VAL A 183 0.63 -5.11 -2.94
C VAL A 183 1.17 -6.23 -2.08
N SER A 184 0.60 -6.34 -0.88
CA SER A 184 0.76 -7.42 0.06
C SER A 184 -0.64 -7.91 0.48
N SER A 185 -0.83 -9.23 0.65
CA SER A 185 -2.14 -9.83 0.92
C SER A 185 -3.16 -9.59 -0.20
N CYS A 186 -2.77 -9.83 -1.42
CA CYS A 186 -3.60 -9.75 -2.62
C CYS A 186 -4.00 -11.16 -3.03
N CYS A 187 -5.02 -11.44 -3.78
CA CYS A 187 -6.01 -10.54 -4.35
C CYS A 187 -7.39 -11.14 -4.08
N GLU A 188 -8.33 -10.30 -3.71
CA GLU A 188 -9.71 -10.77 -3.52
C GLU A 188 -10.38 -10.96 -4.89
N ASP A 189 -11.09 -12.08 -5.05
CA ASP A 189 -11.80 -12.42 -6.29
C ASP A 189 -12.91 -13.44 -6.01
N ALA A 190 -13.86 -13.59 -6.93
CA ALA A 190 -14.90 -14.60 -6.84
C ALA A 190 -14.33 -16.03 -6.68
N SER A 191 -13.17 -16.31 -7.26
CA SER A 191 -12.47 -17.60 -7.15
C SER A 191 -12.03 -17.94 -5.73
N ASN A 192 -11.83 -16.92 -4.88
CA ASN A 192 -11.40 -17.11 -3.49
C ASN A 192 -12.47 -17.81 -2.64
N TYR A 193 -13.74 -17.73 -3.01
CA TYR A 193 -14.81 -18.47 -2.35
C TYR A 193 -14.59 -19.98 -2.31
N ASN A 194 -13.86 -20.50 -3.29
CA ASN A 194 -13.58 -21.93 -3.39
C ASN A 194 -12.28 -22.34 -2.66
N SER A 195 -11.39 -21.40 -2.39
CA SER A 195 -10.06 -21.65 -1.83
C SER A 195 -9.91 -21.24 -0.37
N ALA A 196 -10.72 -20.32 0.11
CA ALA A 196 -10.62 -19.75 1.46
C ALA A 196 -11.45 -20.48 2.55
N GLY A 197 -12.18 -21.54 2.18
CA GLY A 197 -12.97 -22.34 3.09
C GLY A 197 -14.39 -21.84 3.32
N GLU A 198 -15.24 -22.71 3.88
CA GLU A 198 -16.69 -22.47 4.02
C GLU A 198 -17.01 -21.41 5.08
N GLU A 199 -16.20 -21.29 6.10
CA GLU A 199 -16.38 -20.28 7.17
C GLU A 199 -16.19 -18.87 6.59
N TYR A 200 -15.09 -18.64 5.88
CA TYR A 200 -14.82 -17.38 5.22
C TYR A 200 -15.88 -17.02 4.17
N TYR A 201 -16.36 -18.01 3.42
CA TYR A 201 -17.45 -17.81 2.47
C TYR A 201 -18.73 -17.31 3.15
N ARG A 202 -19.11 -17.91 4.29
CA ARG A 202 -20.30 -17.49 5.06
C ARG A 202 -20.13 -16.06 5.57
N ASP A 203 -18.93 -15.69 6.02
CA ASP A 203 -18.65 -14.34 6.47
C ASP A 203 -18.79 -13.33 5.34
N LEU A 204 -18.23 -13.61 4.16
CA LEU A 204 -18.40 -12.75 2.98
C LEU A 204 -19.88 -12.53 2.64
N VAL A 205 -20.68 -13.59 2.61
CA VAL A 205 -22.12 -13.48 2.33
C VAL A 205 -22.85 -12.67 3.41
N ASN A 206 -22.52 -12.88 4.68
CA ASN A 206 -23.06 -12.10 5.79
C ASN A 206 -22.70 -10.60 5.67
N TRP A 207 -21.53 -10.27 5.16
CA TRP A 207 -21.08 -8.90 4.92
C TRP A 207 -21.69 -8.28 3.66
N GLY A 208 -22.45 -9.05 2.86
CA GLY A 208 -23.16 -8.53 1.70
C GLY A 208 -22.48 -8.82 0.36
N TYR A 209 -21.40 -9.60 0.34
CA TYR A 209 -20.86 -10.12 -0.91
C TYR A 209 -21.85 -11.10 -1.54
N PRO A 210 -21.97 -11.13 -2.87
CA PRO A 210 -22.91 -12.02 -3.51
C PRO A 210 -22.56 -13.49 -3.28
N PRO A 211 -23.56 -14.36 -3.11
CA PRO A 211 -23.33 -15.80 -2.98
C PRO A 211 -22.72 -16.39 -4.25
N ARG A 212 -22.13 -17.59 -4.13
CA ARG A 212 -21.60 -18.35 -5.27
C ARG A 212 -22.68 -18.50 -6.36
N GLY A 213 -22.32 -18.21 -7.61
CA GLY A 213 -23.21 -18.39 -8.75
C GLY A 213 -23.22 -17.22 -9.75
N LYS A 214 -24.24 -17.17 -10.60
CA LYS A 214 -24.31 -16.22 -11.71
C LYS A 214 -24.52 -14.76 -11.29
N ASP A 215 -25.20 -14.52 -10.20
CA ASP A 215 -25.60 -13.18 -9.77
C ASP A 215 -24.43 -12.33 -9.22
N GLY A 216 -23.31 -12.98 -8.86
CA GLY A 216 -22.11 -12.29 -8.40
C GLY A 216 -21.22 -11.71 -9.51
N ARG A 217 -21.42 -12.09 -10.76
CA ARG A 217 -20.51 -11.69 -11.84
C ARG A 217 -20.44 -10.18 -12.05
N ASP A 218 -21.59 -9.52 -12.11
CA ASP A 218 -21.62 -8.06 -12.31
C ASP A 218 -21.05 -7.30 -11.11
N PHE A 219 -21.20 -7.84 -9.90
CA PHE A 219 -20.58 -7.29 -8.71
C PHE A 219 -19.03 -7.33 -8.83
N TRP A 220 -18.48 -8.49 -9.16
CA TRP A 220 -17.02 -8.67 -9.25
C TRP A 220 -16.38 -7.95 -10.44
N LYS A 221 -17.15 -7.61 -11.47
CA LYS A 221 -16.67 -6.93 -12.69
C LYS A 221 -15.91 -5.62 -12.40
N LEU A 222 -16.25 -4.92 -11.33
CA LEU A 222 -15.57 -3.69 -10.93
C LEU A 222 -14.31 -3.92 -10.09
N TYR A 223 -14.04 -5.18 -9.71
CA TYR A 223 -13.03 -5.48 -8.73
C TYR A 223 -12.08 -6.62 -9.13
N SER A 224 -12.54 -7.59 -9.89
CA SER A 224 -11.76 -8.76 -10.26
C SER A 224 -10.59 -8.42 -11.19
N LEU A 225 -9.38 -8.67 -10.75
CA LEU A 225 -8.19 -8.61 -11.61
C LEU A 225 -8.17 -9.74 -12.63
N VAL A 226 -8.77 -10.91 -12.30
CA VAL A 226 -8.84 -12.06 -13.22
C VAL A 226 -9.71 -11.72 -14.43
N GLU A 227 -10.91 -11.19 -14.21
CA GLU A 227 -11.84 -10.84 -15.30
C GLU A 227 -11.41 -9.60 -16.10
N ASN A 228 -10.56 -8.76 -15.53
CA ASN A 228 -10.17 -7.48 -16.13
C ASN A 228 -8.68 -7.36 -16.43
N ALA A 229 -7.93 -8.46 -16.46
CA ALA A 229 -6.47 -8.43 -16.60
C ALA A 229 -6.02 -7.59 -17.81
N GLU A 230 -6.73 -7.67 -18.93
CA GLU A 230 -6.41 -6.91 -20.14
C GLU A 230 -6.54 -5.38 -19.97
N LYS A 231 -7.40 -4.92 -19.06
CA LYS A 231 -7.61 -3.48 -18.79
C LYS A 231 -6.56 -2.89 -17.90
N ILE A 232 -5.81 -3.71 -17.18
CA ILE A 232 -4.77 -3.25 -16.26
C ILE A 232 -3.62 -2.64 -17.06
N ALA A 233 -3.35 -1.37 -16.81
CA ALA A 233 -2.26 -0.64 -17.46
C ALA A 233 -1.01 -0.53 -16.59
N ALA A 234 -1.17 -0.59 -15.27
CA ALA A 234 -0.07 -0.43 -14.32
C ALA A 234 0.62 -1.76 -14.04
N PRO A 235 1.96 -1.83 -14.02
CA PRO A 235 2.70 -2.98 -13.52
C PRO A 235 2.41 -3.22 -12.03
N ILE A 236 2.35 -4.48 -11.62
CA ILE A 236 2.00 -4.91 -10.27
C ILE A 236 3.10 -5.78 -9.67
N LEU A 237 3.62 -5.37 -8.50
CA LEU A 237 4.51 -6.17 -7.66
C LEU A 237 3.69 -6.79 -6.52
N MET A 238 3.67 -8.12 -6.43
CA MET A 238 3.02 -8.88 -5.36
C MET A 238 4.09 -9.45 -4.41
N GLN A 239 4.01 -9.12 -3.12
CA GLN A 239 4.97 -9.56 -2.10
C GLN A 239 4.21 -10.23 -0.94
N LEU A 240 4.08 -11.54 -0.99
CA LEU A 240 3.10 -12.33 -0.25
C LEU A 240 3.75 -13.26 0.76
N SER A 241 3.02 -13.60 1.81
CA SER A 241 3.38 -14.69 2.72
C SER A 241 3.05 -16.05 2.09
N ASP A 242 3.68 -17.10 2.57
CA ASP A 242 3.45 -18.47 2.10
C ASP A 242 2.09 -19.06 2.54
N ASP A 243 1.43 -18.47 3.50
CA ASP A 243 0.07 -18.83 3.88
C ASP A 243 -1.01 -18.16 3.01
N GLU A 244 -0.71 -17.02 2.34
CA GLU A 244 -1.69 -16.25 1.58
C GLU A 244 -1.48 -16.28 0.05
N PHE A 245 -0.28 -16.61 -0.46
CA PHE A 245 0.04 -16.43 -1.89
C PHE A 245 -0.91 -17.15 -2.84
N ARG A 246 -1.52 -18.25 -2.40
CA ARG A 246 -2.46 -19.04 -3.22
C ARG A 246 -3.67 -18.22 -3.67
N LEU A 247 -4.09 -17.23 -2.88
CA LEU A 247 -5.20 -16.34 -3.22
C LEU A 247 -4.86 -15.40 -4.37
N ALA A 248 -3.57 -15.10 -4.57
CA ALA A 248 -3.11 -14.22 -5.63
C ALA A 248 -2.82 -14.94 -6.97
N LEU A 249 -2.63 -16.26 -6.96
CA LEU A 249 -2.24 -17.00 -8.17
C LEU A 249 -3.22 -16.85 -9.34
N PRO A 250 -4.55 -16.87 -9.17
CA PRO A 250 -5.46 -16.64 -10.28
C PRO A 250 -5.26 -15.26 -10.94
N ALA A 251 -5.09 -14.21 -10.14
CA ALA A 251 -4.84 -12.84 -10.64
C ALA A 251 -3.45 -12.74 -11.31
N TYR A 252 -2.42 -13.34 -10.70
CA TYR A 252 -1.08 -13.38 -11.28
C TYR A 252 -1.08 -14.03 -12.67
N HIS A 253 -1.67 -15.22 -12.81
CA HIS A 253 -1.71 -15.93 -14.09
C HIS A 253 -2.57 -15.22 -15.14
N ALA A 254 -3.67 -14.59 -14.74
CA ALA A 254 -4.49 -13.81 -15.66
C ALA A 254 -3.72 -12.59 -16.20
N LEU A 255 -2.99 -11.88 -15.35
CA LEU A 255 -2.15 -10.76 -15.74
C LEU A 255 -0.98 -11.20 -16.63
N GLU A 256 -0.31 -12.29 -16.28
CA GLU A 256 0.77 -12.89 -17.08
C GLU A 256 0.28 -13.29 -18.47
N ALA A 257 -0.85 -14.01 -18.54
CA ALA A 257 -1.49 -14.42 -19.81
C ALA A 257 -1.91 -13.22 -20.67
N ALA A 258 -2.32 -12.11 -20.05
CA ALA A 258 -2.62 -10.85 -20.73
C ALA A 258 -1.35 -10.03 -21.08
N GLY A 259 -0.16 -10.55 -20.86
CA GLY A 259 1.12 -9.87 -21.16
C GLY A 259 1.38 -8.64 -20.29
N LYS A 260 0.78 -8.56 -19.10
CA LYS A 260 0.96 -7.42 -18.19
C LYS A 260 2.20 -7.60 -17.34
N PRO A 261 2.99 -6.52 -17.09
CA PRO A 261 4.12 -6.61 -16.20
C PRO A 261 3.67 -6.92 -14.77
N VAL A 262 3.93 -8.13 -14.31
CA VAL A 262 3.61 -8.59 -12.96
C VAL A 262 4.77 -9.39 -12.40
N GLU A 263 5.11 -9.17 -11.14
CA GLU A 263 6.10 -9.97 -10.41
C GLU A 263 5.47 -10.45 -9.10
N ILE A 264 5.74 -11.70 -8.73
CA ILE A 264 5.30 -12.28 -7.47
C ILE A 264 6.50 -12.80 -6.68
N TYR A 265 6.56 -12.48 -5.39
CA TYR A 265 7.55 -12.98 -4.45
C TYR A 265 6.82 -13.54 -3.24
N VAL A 266 7.15 -14.76 -2.87
CA VAL A 266 6.59 -15.46 -1.71
C VAL A 266 7.65 -15.59 -0.65
N PHE A 267 7.32 -15.19 0.58
CA PHE A 267 8.19 -15.23 1.74
C PHE A 267 7.82 -16.42 2.62
N PRO A 268 8.71 -17.40 2.80
CA PRO A 268 8.46 -18.58 3.63
C PRO A 268 8.41 -18.21 5.11
N ASP A 269 7.62 -18.98 5.88
CA ASP A 269 7.45 -18.81 7.33
C ASP A 269 7.03 -17.39 7.73
N GLU A 270 6.21 -16.75 6.89
CA GLU A 270 5.62 -15.45 7.14
C GLU A 270 4.10 -15.53 7.16
N HIS A 271 3.52 -14.57 7.87
CA HIS A 271 2.07 -14.39 7.97
C HIS A 271 1.64 -13.10 7.29
N HIS A 272 0.36 -12.78 7.44
CA HIS A 272 -0.26 -11.58 6.89
C HIS A 272 0.64 -10.33 7.01
N ILE A 273 1.22 -10.08 8.18
CA ILE A 273 2.25 -9.05 8.37
C ILE A 273 3.61 -9.74 8.45
N LYS A 274 4.47 -9.53 7.43
CA LYS A 274 5.82 -10.09 7.43
C LYS A 274 6.62 -9.44 8.54
N TRP A 275 7.25 -10.24 9.36
CA TRP A 275 7.92 -9.77 10.57
C TRP A 275 9.41 -10.05 10.61
N GLN A 276 9.90 -11.03 9.83
CA GLN A 276 11.32 -11.36 9.79
C GLN A 276 12.14 -10.21 9.20
N PRO A 277 13.21 -9.73 9.87
CA PRO A 277 13.95 -8.54 9.42
C PRO A 277 14.55 -8.67 8.03
N ALA A 278 15.02 -9.87 7.65
CA ALA A 278 15.59 -10.13 6.33
C ALA A 278 14.52 -9.99 5.23
N HIS A 279 13.32 -10.50 5.47
CA HIS A 279 12.20 -10.39 4.54
C HIS A 279 11.71 -8.95 4.41
N ARG A 280 11.57 -8.23 5.53
CA ARG A 280 11.24 -6.78 5.49
C ARG A 280 12.25 -5.98 4.68
N LEU A 281 13.55 -6.24 4.87
CA LEU A 281 14.58 -5.57 4.09
C LEU A 281 14.46 -5.90 2.60
N ALA A 282 14.15 -7.15 2.24
CA ALA A 282 13.94 -7.57 0.86
C ALA A 282 12.71 -6.88 0.25
N ILE A 283 11.59 -6.82 0.97
CA ILE A 283 10.37 -6.12 0.57
C ILE A 283 10.66 -4.63 0.31
N TYR A 284 11.39 -3.98 1.22
CA TYR A 284 11.73 -2.57 1.11
C TYR A 284 12.59 -2.28 -0.13
N ARG A 285 13.62 -3.07 -0.36
CA ARG A 285 14.51 -2.93 -1.52
C ARG A 285 13.73 -3.13 -2.82
N ARG A 286 12.94 -4.21 -2.93
CA ARG A 286 12.12 -4.47 -4.12
C ARG A 286 11.10 -3.37 -4.38
N SER A 287 10.44 -2.87 -3.35
CA SER A 287 9.49 -1.76 -3.51
C SER A 287 10.18 -0.50 -4.06
N ILE A 288 11.36 -0.15 -3.56
CA ILE A 288 12.13 1.01 -4.05
C ILE A 288 12.57 0.78 -5.50
N ASP A 289 13.11 -0.40 -5.82
CA ASP A 289 13.57 -0.75 -7.17
C ASP A 289 12.40 -0.76 -8.16
N TRP A 290 11.25 -1.33 -7.76
CA TRP A 290 10.03 -1.36 -8.55
C TRP A 290 9.54 0.02 -8.92
N PHE A 291 9.30 0.87 -7.93
CA PHE A 291 8.85 2.23 -8.19
C PHE A 291 9.90 3.06 -8.92
N SER A 292 11.20 2.82 -8.70
CA SER A 292 12.26 3.48 -9.43
C SER A 292 12.24 3.11 -10.92
N ARG A 293 12.02 1.84 -11.24
CA ARG A 293 11.92 1.35 -12.63
C ARG A 293 10.74 1.98 -13.36
N TRP A 294 9.58 2.06 -12.74
CA TRP A 294 8.33 2.41 -13.42
C TRP A 294 7.94 3.88 -13.31
N LEU A 295 8.44 4.61 -12.33
CA LEU A 295 8.03 6.00 -12.09
C LEU A 295 9.14 7.02 -12.38
N ARG A 296 10.34 6.59 -12.77
CA ARG A 296 11.41 7.51 -13.16
C ARG A 296 11.57 7.56 -14.67
N PRO A 297 12.04 8.71 -15.23
CA PRO A 297 12.40 8.76 -16.64
C PRO A 297 13.50 7.74 -16.95
N ALA A 298 13.41 7.07 -18.10
CA ALA A 298 14.51 6.28 -18.63
C ALA A 298 15.75 7.19 -18.79
N GLY A 299 16.82 6.94 -18.05
CA GLY A 299 18.05 7.73 -18.08
C GLY A 299 18.40 8.49 -16.78
N GLY A 300 17.56 8.45 -15.75
CA GLY A 300 17.93 8.93 -14.41
C GLY A 300 18.90 7.95 -13.75
N THR A 301 20.18 8.30 -13.67
CA THR A 301 21.20 7.53 -12.94
C THR A 301 20.79 7.43 -11.47
N THR A 302 20.43 6.22 -11.02
CA THR A 302 20.44 5.90 -9.60
C THR A 302 21.89 5.88 -9.18
N THR A 303 22.35 6.83 -8.39
CA THR A 303 23.56 6.62 -7.59
C THR A 303 23.19 5.53 -6.59
N PRO A 304 23.82 4.33 -6.66
CA PRO A 304 23.55 3.30 -5.66
C PRO A 304 23.94 3.87 -4.30
N ALA A 305 23.10 3.70 -3.29
CA ALA A 305 23.51 3.90 -1.92
C ALA A 305 24.73 3.01 -1.68
N ALA A 306 25.86 3.61 -1.35
CA ALA A 306 27.09 2.90 -1.09
C ALA A 306 26.85 1.85 0.01
N GLY A 307 27.03 0.55 -0.33
CA GLY A 307 26.94 -0.53 0.64
C GLY A 307 25.97 -1.68 0.31
N ALA A 308 25.38 -1.76 -0.87
CA ALA A 308 24.56 -2.92 -1.23
C ALA A 308 25.45 -4.12 -1.65
N PRO A 309 25.33 -5.29 -1.01
CA PRO A 309 25.97 -6.52 -1.52
C PRO A 309 25.31 -6.91 -2.86
N PRO A 310 26.07 -7.60 -3.75
CA PRO A 310 25.54 -8.00 -5.05
C PRO A 310 24.36 -8.97 -4.89
N SER A 311 23.36 -8.78 -5.76
CA SER A 311 22.21 -9.68 -5.85
C SER A 311 22.70 -11.11 -6.14
N PRO A 312 22.11 -12.15 -5.52
CA PRO A 312 22.45 -13.52 -5.85
C PRO A 312 22.07 -13.79 -7.32
N THR A 313 23.06 -14.18 -8.10
CA THR A 313 22.86 -14.64 -9.48
C THR A 313 21.98 -15.88 -9.48
N SER A 314 20.90 -15.86 -10.24
CA SER A 314 20.05 -17.03 -10.47
C SER A 314 20.90 -18.21 -10.97
N PRO A 315 20.74 -19.43 -10.43
CA PRO A 315 21.40 -20.59 -10.99
C PRO A 315 20.84 -20.85 -12.40
N ARG A 316 21.72 -20.93 -13.38
CA ARG A 316 21.34 -21.38 -14.74
C ARG A 316 20.76 -22.80 -14.65
N PRO A 317 19.69 -23.12 -15.38
CA PRO A 317 19.18 -24.47 -15.45
C PRO A 317 20.29 -25.36 -16.06
N ARG A 318 20.59 -26.49 -15.42
CA ARG A 318 21.43 -27.54 -16.01
C ARG A 318 20.63 -28.13 -17.17
N ALA A 319 21.25 -28.16 -18.33
CA ALA A 319 20.76 -28.90 -19.48
C ALA A 319 20.71 -30.43 -19.18
N PRO A 320 19.83 -31.20 -19.86
CA PRO A 320 19.50 -32.60 -19.60
C PRO A 320 20.71 -33.54 -19.74
#